data_0e840b37358862b1eec836bf577d658c
#
_entry.id   0e840b37358862b1eec836bf577d658c
#
_cell.length_a   1.000
_cell.length_b   1.000
_cell.length_c   1.000
_cell.angle_alpha   90.00
_cell.angle_beta   90.00
_cell.angle_gamma   90.00
#
_symmetry.space_group_name_H-M   'P 1'
#
loop_
_entity.id
_entity.type
_entity.pdbx_description
1 polymer ?
#
loop_
_entity_poly.entity_id
_entity_poly.type
_entity_poly.pdbx_seq_one_letter_code
_entity_poly.pdbx_strand_id
1 'polypeptide(L)'
;MAMVQPKSQKARLFITHLLLLLFIAAIMFPLLMVVAISLRQGNFATGSLIPEQISWDHWKLALGFSVEQADGRITPPPFPVLLWLWNSVKVAGISAIGIVALSTTCAVIFAYLGGIALHVWTIKGYFETIDSSLEEAAALDGATPWQAFRLVLLPLSVPILAVVFILSFIAAITEVPVASLLLRDVNSYTLAVGMQQYLNPQNYLWGDFAAAAVMSALPITIVFLLAQRWLVNGLTAGGVKG
;
A
#
# COMPACT_ATOMS: atom_id res chain seq x y z
N MET A 1 -16.71 -6.47 -42.39
CA MET A 1 -16.66 -7.96 -42.39
C MET A 1 -16.35 -8.41 -40.98
N ALA A 2 -17.30 -9.08 -40.30
CA ALA A 2 -17.06 -9.62 -38.98
C ALA A 2 -16.15 -10.85 -39.10
N MET A 3 -14.92 -10.77 -38.62
CA MET A 3 -14.02 -11.93 -38.60
C MET A 3 -14.61 -13.00 -37.67
N VAL A 4 -15.10 -14.10 -38.26
CA VAL A 4 -15.55 -15.27 -37.52
C VAL A 4 -14.31 -15.96 -36.93
N GLN A 5 -14.10 -15.83 -35.65
CA GLN A 5 -12.96 -16.48 -34.96
C GLN A 5 -13.10 -18.01 -35.10
N PRO A 6 -12.04 -18.76 -35.44
CA PRO A 6 -12.07 -20.20 -35.55
C PRO A 6 -12.38 -20.85 -34.20
N LYS A 7 -13.07 -21.99 -34.20
CA LYS A 7 -13.51 -22.71 -32.99
C LYS A 7 -12.35 -23.01 -31.99
N SER A 8 -11.17 -23.29 -32.51
CA SER A 8 -9.96 -23.54 -31.72
C SER A 8 -9.52 -22.29 -30.90
N GLN A 9 -9.72 -21.10 -31.46
CA GLN A 9 -9.37 -19.85 -30.78
C GLN A 9 -10.34 -19.55 -29.64
N LYS A 10 -11.63 -19.87 -29.80
CA LYS A 10 -12.63 -19.76 -28.72
C LYS A 10 -12.34 -20.69 -27.55
N ALA A 11 -11.99 -21.95 -27.85
CA ALA A 11 -11.61 -22.92 -26.82
C ALA A 11 -10.34 -22.47 -26.04
N ARG A 12 -9.33 -21.97 -26.75
CA ARG A 12 -8.11 -21.45 -26.14
C ARG A 12 -8.42 -20.24 -25.24
N LEU A 13 -9.22 -19.30 -25.70
CA LEU A 13 -9.64 -18.14 -24.91
C LEU A 13 -10.42 -18.58 -23.66
N PHE A 14 -11.33 -19.52 -23.79
CA PHE A 14 -12.11 -20.08 -22.66
C PHE A 14 -11.16 -20.69 -21.60
N ILE A 15 -10.23 -21.55 -22.03
CA ILE A 15 -9.26 -22.18 -21.14
C ILE A 15 -8.38 -21.11 -20.46
N THR A 16 -7.92 -20.11 -21.21
CA THR A 16 -7.12 -19.02 -20.65
C THR A 16 -7.90 -18.24 -19.58
N HIS A 17 -9.16 -17.89 -19.85
CA HIS A 17 -10.00 -17.20 -18.85
C HIS A 17 -10.28 -18.07 -17.62
N LEU A 18 -10.53 -19.38 -17.83
CA LEU A 18 -10.74 -20.31 -16.72
C LEU A 18 -9.50 -20.40 -15.83
N LEU A 19 -8.31 -20.55 -16.42
CA LEU A 19 -7.04 -20.57 -15.67
C LEU A 19 -6.81 -19.26 -14.92
N LEU A 20 -7.12 -18.14 -15.55
CA LEU A 20 -6.98 -16.81 -14.95
C LEU A 20 -7.94 -16.62 -13.77
N LEU A 21 -9.18 -17.08 -13.90
CA LEU A 21 -10.16 -17.07 -12.82
C LEU A 21 -9.75 -17.97 -11.66
N LEU A 22 -9.23 -19.16 -11.93
CA LEU A 22 -8.70 -20.07 -10.91
C LEU A 22 -7.50 -19.45 -10.18
N PHE A 23 -6.60 -18.81 -10.91
CA PHE A 23 -5.45 -18.10 -10.34
C PHE A 23 -5.89 -16.93 -9.44
N ILE A 24 -6.84 -16.11 -9.92
CA ILE A 24 -7.42 -15.01 -9.11
C ILE A 24 -8.10 -15.57 -7.85
N ALA A 25 -8.90 -16.65 -8.00
CA ALA A 25 -9.56 -17.27 -6.86
C ALA A 25 -8.55 -17.80 -5.82
N ALA A 26 -7.45 -18.39 -6.27
CA ALA A 26 -6.38 -18.87 -5.38
C ALA A 26 -5.70 -17.74 -4.61
N ILE A 27 -5.43 -16.60 -5.26
CA ILE A 27 -4.85 -15.41 -4.62
C ILE A 27 -5.85 -14.74 -3.66
N MET A 28 -7.12 -14.65 -4.08
CA MET A 28 -8.16 -14.01 -3.27
C MET A 28 -8.57 -14.84 -2.05
N PHE A 29 -8.40 -16.16 -2.11
CA PHE A 29 -8.82 -17.06 -1.03
C PHE A 29 -8.25 -16.70 0.34
N PRO A 30 -6.93 -16.51 0.53
CA PRO A 30 -6.38 -16.13 1.83
C PRO A 30 -6.88 -14.75 2.29
N LEU A 31 -7.09 -13.80 1.39
CA LEU A 31 -7.62 -12.48 1.73
C LEU A 31 -9.08 -12.58 2.21
N LEU A 32 -9.90 -13.36 1.50
CA LEU A 32 -11.28 -13.63 1.90
C LEU A 32 -11.35 -14.37 3.24
N MET A 33 -10.40 -15.27 3.53
CA MET A 33 -10.31 -15.93 4.83
C MET A 33 -10.02 -14.93 5.96
N VAL A 34 -9.12 -13.96 5.75
CA VAL A 34 -8.85 -12.91 6.76
C VAL A 34 -10.12 -12.09 7.02
N VAL A 35 -10.84 -11.70 5.99
CA VAL A 35 -12.12 -10.98 6.14
C VAL A 35 -13.14 -11.85 6.87
N ALA A 36 -13.26 -13.14 6.51
CA ALA A 36 -14.17 -14.08 7.19
C ALA A 36 -13.84 -14.24 8.68
N ILE A 37 -12.55 -14.35 9.03
CA ILE A 37 -12.10 -14.43 10.44
C ILE A 37 -12.46 -13.16 11.20
N SER A 38 -12.31 -11.98 10.58
CA SER A 38 -12.64 -10.69 11.22
C SER A 38 -14.13 -10.51 11.52
N LEU A 39 -15.00 -11.24 10.83
CA LEU A 39 -16.46 -11.21 10.97
C LEU A 39 -17.02 -12.42 11.74
N ARG A 40 -16.15 -13.31 12.20
CA ARG A 40 -16.55 -14.51 12.94
C ARG A 40 -16.72 -14.21 14.42
N GLN A 41 -17.64 -14.90 15.06
CA GLN A 41 -17.76 -14.85 16.51
C GLN A 41 -16.61 -15.63 17.16
N GLY A 42 -15.94 -15.04 18.15
CA GLY A 42 -14.81 -15.63 18.87
C GLY A 42 -13.46 -15.51 18.13
N ASN A 43 -12.37 -15.77 18.85
CA ASN A 43 -10.98 -15.57 18.38
C ASN A 43 -10.37 -16.87 17.83
N PHE A 44 -10.94 -17.44 16.76
CA PHE A 44 -10.48 -18.68 16.15
C PHE A 44 -9.91 -18.46 14.75
N ALA A 45 -8.71 -18.99 14.48
CA ALA A 45 -8.08 -18.91 13.15
C ALA A 45 -8.71 -19.89 12.16
N THR A 46 -9.24 -21.03 12.63
CA THR A 46 -9.80 -22.10 11.78
C THR A 46 -11.32 -21.98 11.66
N GLY A 47 -11.88 -22.43 10.52
CA GLY A 47 -13.32 -22.49 10.29
C GLY A 47 -13.68 -22.26 8.81
N SER A 48 -14.96 -22.19 8.50
CA SER A 48 -15.48 -22.00 7.14
C SER A 48 -15.21 -20.60 6.59
N LEU A 49 -15.12 -20.46 5.28
CA LEU A 49 -14.99 -19.17 4.60
C LEU A 49 -16.22 -18.27 4.84
N ILE A 50 -17.39 -18.89 4.95
CA ILE A 50 -18.62 -18.18 5.29
C ILE A 50 -18.88 -18.43 6.79
N PRO A 51 -18.83 -17.38 7.65
CA PRO A 51 -19.14 -17.53 9.05
C PRO A 51 -20.57 -18.01 9.29
N GLU A 52 -20.77 -18.95 10.19
CA GLU A 52 -22.13 -19.42 10.56
C GLU A 52 -22.93 -18.29 11.24
N GLN A 53 -22.24 -17.44 12.00
CA GLN A 53 -22.79 -16.23 12.59
C GLN A 53 -21.84 -15.06 12.33
N ILE A 54 -22.39 -13.99 11.77
CA ILE A 54 -21.63 -12.76 11.52
C ILE A 54 -21.66 -11.93 12.80
N SER A 55 -20.48 -11.61 13.32
CA SER A 55 -20.29 -10.71 14.46
C SER A 55 -19.44 -9.51 14.05
N TRP A 56 -19.81 -8.35 14.53
CA TRP A 56 -19.07 -7.10 14.38
C TRP A 56 -18.22 -6.78 15.62
N ASP A 57 -18.11 -7.68 16.56
CA ASP A 57 -17.48 -7.42 17.86
C ASP A 57 -16.00 -7.09 17.72
N HIS A 58 -15.25 -7.81 16.88
CA HIS A 58 -13.85 -7.50 16.59
C HIS A 58 -13.66 -6.11 15.95
N TRP A 59 -14.60 -5.70 15.10
CA TRP A 59 -14.58 -4.38 14.48
C TRP A 59 -14.92 -3.28 15.48
N LYS A 60 -15.90 -3.51 16.38
CA LYS A 60 -16.20 -2.57 17.46
C LYS A 60 -14.99 -2.38 18.36
N LEU A 61 -14.33 -3.47 18.79
CA LEU A 61 -13.11 -3.42 19.59
C LEU A 61 -11.97 -2.69 18.87
N ALA A 62 -11.75 -2.98 17.58
CA ALA A 62 -10.73 -2.30 16.78
C ALA A 62 -11.01 -0.79 16.60
N LEU A 63 -12.28 -0.40 16.55
CA LEU A 63 -12.72 1.00 16.50
C LEU A 63 -12.75 1.69 17.87
N GLY A 64 -12.37 0.99 18.95
CA GLY A 64 -12.29 1.56 20.30
C GLY A 64 -13.59 1.47 21.10
N PHE A 65 -14.61 0.73 20.63
CA PHE A 65 -15.85 0.53 21.37
C PHE A 65 -15.78 -0.74 22.23
N SER A 66 -16.36 -0.68 23.42
CA SER A 66 -16.54 -1.87 24.25
C SER A 66 -17.67 -2.75 23.71
N VAL A 67 -17.56 -4.05 23.90
CA VAL A 67 -18.56 -5.04 23.50
C VAL A 67 -19.15 -5.69 24.72
N GLU A 68 -20.47 -5.74 24.81
CA GLU A 68 -21.20 -6.48 25.82
C GLU A 68 -21.40 -7.93 25.36
N GLN A 69 -20.90 -8.87 26.14
CA GLN A 69 -21.04 -10.30 25.88
C GLN A 69 -22.42 -10.80 26.32
N ALA A 70 -22.85 -11.97 25.83
CA ALA A 70 -24.13 -12.57 26.15
C ALA A 70 -24.32 -12.87 27.67
N ASP A 71 -23.22 -12.92 28.42
CA ASP A 71 -23.21 -13.10 29.89
C ASP A 71 -23.28 -11.76 30.66
N GLY A 72 -23.48 -10.63 29.97
CA GLY A 72 -23.54 -9.28 30.56
C GLY A 72 -22.16 -8.66 30.88
N ARG A 73 -21.05 -9.31 30.54
CA ARG A 73 -19.72 -8.75 30.73
C ARG A 73 -19.40 -7.74 29.64
N ILE A 74 -18.84 -6.60 30.03
CA ILE A 74 -18.34 -5.59 29.12
C ILE A 74 -16.87 -5.85 28.87
N THR A 75 -16.52 -6.16 27.61
CA THR A 75 -15.14 -6.34 27.16
C THR A 75 -14.65 -5.03 26.55
N PRO A 76 -13.68 -4.34 27.16
CA PRO A 76 -13.08 -3.14 26.60
C PRO A 76 -12.15 -3.49 25.42
N PRO A 77 -11.81 -2.52 24.54
CA PRO A 77 -10.81 -2.71 23.50
C PRO A 77 -9.47 -3.14 24.11
N PRO A 78 -8.87 -4.26 23.66
CA PRO A 78 -7.61 -4.74 24.22
C PRO A 78 -6.45 -3.82 23.88
N PHE A 79 -6.53 -3.12 22.75
CA PHE A 79 -5.45 -2.25 22.23
C PHE A 79 -6.00 -1.05 21.47
N PRO A 80 -5.24 0.08 21.40
CA PRO A 80 -5.64 1.32 20.72
C PRO A 80 -5.35 1.27 19.22
N VAL A 81 -6.07 0.42 18.47
CA VAL A 81 -5.83 0.16 17.03
C VAL A 81 -5.92 1.42 16.17
N LEU A 82 -6.90 2.30 16.42
CA LEU A 82 -7.04 3.56 15.68
C LEU A 82 -5.85 4.50 15.90
N LEU A 83 -5.31 4.55 17.13
CA LEU A 83 -4.11 5.33 17.42
C LEU A 83 -2.90 4.76 16.67
N TRP A 84 -2.73 3.45 16.65
CA TRP A 84 -1.66 2.78 15.91
C TRP A 84 -1.79 3.01 14.41
N LEU A 85 -3.01 2.93 13.86
CA LEU A 85 -3.28 3.24 12.46
C LEU A 85 -2.89 4.69 12.12
N TRP A 86 -3.28 5.64 12.98
CA TRP A 86 -2.91 7.05 12.83
C TRP A 86 -1.38 7.27 12.89
N ASN A 87 -0.69 6.61 13.82
CA ASN A 87 0.77 6.66 13.91
C ASN A 87 1.42 6.09 12.63
N SER A 88 0.92 4.96 12.11
CA SER A 88 1.41 4.39 10.85
C SER A 88 1.25 5.35 9.68
N VAL A 89 0.08 5.95 9.54
CA VAL A 89 -0.21 6.91 8.46
C VAL A 89 0.69 8.15 8.57
N LYS A 90 0.89 8.69 9.78
CA LYS A 90 1.80 9.82 10.01
C LYS A 90 3.24 9.48 9.62
N VAL A 91 3.77 8.38 10.16
CA VAL A 91 5.16 7.96 9.89
C VAL A 91 5.34 7.66 8.41
N ALA A 92 4.46 6.86 7.82
CA ALA A 92 4.54 6.49 6.41
C ALA A 92 4.39 7.70 5.48
N GLY A 93 3.42 8.59 5.75
CA GLY A 93 3.19 9.79 4.94
C GLY A 93 4.37 10.77 4.99
N ILE A 94 4.86 11.08 6.19
CA ILE A 94 6.00 11.99 6.35
C ILE A 94 7.27 11.39 5.73
N SER A 95 7.51 10.09 5.95
CA SER A 95 8.68 9.39 5.39
C SER A 95 8.61 9.33 3.86
N ALA A 96 7.45 9.02 3.28
CA ALA A 96 7.28 8.95 1.83
C ALA A 96 7.49 10.33 1.17
N ILE A 97 6.94 11.41 1.75
CA ILE A 97 7.16 12.78 1.28
C ILE A 97 8.64 13.15 1.40
N GLY A 98 9.26 12.84 2.54
CA GLY A 98 10.69 13.10 2.79
C GLY A 98 11.59 12.39 1.78
N ILE A 99 11.33 11.11 1.51
CA ILE A 99 12.11 10.32 0.53
C ILE A 99 11.98 10.92 -0.88
N VAL A 100 10.77 11.27 -1.32
CA VAL A 100 10.55 11.90 -2.63
C VAL A 100 11.30 13.23 -2.72
N ALA A 101 11.14 14.12 -1.73
CA ALA A 101 11.79 15.43 -1.70
C ALA A 101 13.33 15.31 -1.69
N LEU A 102 13.88 14.41 -0.86
CA LEU A 102 15.33 14.22 -0.75
C LEU A 102 15.91 13.55 -1.99
N SER A 103 15.20 12.59 -2.60
CA SER A 103 15.65 11.92 -3.83
C SER A 103 15.79 12.89 -5.00
N THR A 104 14.96 13.90 -5.07
CA THR A 104 15.01 14.89 -6.15
C THR A 104 16.03 16.00 -5.93
N THR A 105 16.30 16.38 -4.66
CA THR A 105 17.11 17.57 -4.35
C THR A 105 18.53 17.23 -3.91
N CYS A 106 18.76 16.09 -3.23
CA CYS A 106 20.01 15.75 -2.57
C CYS A 106 20.52 14.35 -2.91
N ALA A 107 20.29 13.89 -4.15
CA ALA A 107 20.56 12.53 -4.62
C ALA A 107 21.95 11.98 -4.24
N VAL A 108 22.99 12.81 -4.29
CA VAL A 108 24.37 12.37 -4.04
C VAL A 108 24.69 12.19 -2.57
N ILE A 109 24.16 13.08 -1.70
CA ILE A 109 24.46 13.07 -0.26
C ILE A 109 23.71 11.94 0.44
N PHE A 110 22.47 11.67 0.03
CA PHE A 110 21.58 10.69 0.67
C PHE A 110 21.64 9.29 0.04
N ALA A 111 22.36 9.10 -1.07
CA ALA A 111 22.55 7.78 -1.69
C ALA A 111 23.16 6.74 -0.74
N TYR A 112 23.90 7.18 0.27
CA TYR A 112 24.50 6.32 1.30
C TYR A 112 23.56 5.99 2.47
N LEU A 113 22.36 6.55 2.54
CA LEU A 113 21.41 6.34 3.63
C LEU A 113 20.41 5.20 3.33
N GLY A 114 20.88 4.08 2.82
CA GLY A 114 20.09 2.84 2.69
C GLY A 114 18.95 2.94 1.67
N GLY A 115 17.69 2.86 2.12
CA GLY A 115 16.52 2.80 1.23
C GLY A 115 16.36 3.94 0.22
N ILE A 116 16.96 5.11 0.46
CA ILE A 116 16.93 6.25 -0.46
C ILE A 116 17.67 5.96 -1.77
N ALA A 117 18.75 5.19 -1.72
CA ALA A 117 19.57 4.89 -2.89
C ALA A 117 18.77 4.24 -4.02
N LEU A 118 17.87 3.29 -3.70
CA LEU A 118 17.00 2.65 -4.67
C LEU A 118 16.05 3.65 -5.33
N HIS A 119 15.47 4.56 -4.56
CA HIS A 119 14.54 5.57 -5.06
C HIS A 119 15.24 6.62 -5.92
N VAL A 120 16.43 7.06 -5.53
CA VAL A 120 17.28 7.95 -6.33
C VAL A 120 17.61 7.29 -7.68
N TRP A 121 18.02 6.03 -7.66
CA TRP A 121 18.35 5.29 -8.89
C TRP A 121 17.14 5.13 -9.80
N THR A 122 15.96 4.83 -9.23
CA THR A 122 14.69 4.72 -9.96
C THR A 122 14.30 6.05 -10.62
N ILE A 123 14.39 7.16 -9.89
CA ILE A 123 14.08 8.51 -10.41
C ILE A 123 15.10 8.90 -11.51
N LYS A 124 16.39 8.66 -11.25
CA LYS A 124 17.45 8.91 -12.24
C LYS A 124 17.20 8.13 -13.54
N GLY A 125 16.92 6.82 -13.45
CA GLY A 125 16.62 6.02 -14.63
C GLY A 125 15.41 6.54 -15.43
N TYR A 126 14.41 7.11 -14.76
CA TYR A 126 13.29 7.76 -15.43
C TYR A 126 13.71 9.06 -16.13
N PHE A 127 14.51 9.91 -15.49
CA PHE A 127 15.02 11.12 -16.10
C PHE A 127 15.83 10.84 -17.38
N GLU A 128 16.59 9.74 -17.41
CA GLU A 128 17.35 9.30 -18.59
C GLU A 128 16.44 8.89 -19.78
N THR A 129 15.14 8.64 -19.55
CA THR A 129 14.16 8.37 -20.61
C THR A 129 13.49 9.62 -21.18
N ILE A 130 13.64 10.76 -20.52
CA ILE A 130 13.11 12.05 -20.98
C ILE A 130 14.03 12.58 -22.11
N ASP A 131 13.43 13.06 -23.20
CA ASP A 131 14.18 13.59 -24.34
C ASP A 131 14.92 14.88 -23.95
N SER A 132 16.23 14.90 -24.15
CA SER A 132 17.08 16.06 -23.84
C SER A 132 16.70 17.30 -24.67
N SER A 133 16.04 17.12 -25.82
CA SER A 133 15.54 18.22 -26.64
C SER A 133 14.61 19.17 -25.90
N LEU A 134 13.91 18.67 -24.85
CA LEU A 134 13.04 19.50 -24.01
C LEU A 134 13.85 20.49 -23.14
N GLU A 135 15.00 20.04 -22.63
CA GLU A 135 15.90 20.92 -21.88
C GLU A 135 16.59 21.94 -22.79
N GLU A 136 17.01 21.49 -24.00
CA GLU A 136 17.61 22.36 -24.99
C GLU A 136 16.63 23.44 -25.48
N ALA A 137 15.37 23.06 -25.73
CA ALA A 137 14.31 24.01 -26.09
C ALA A 137 14.08 25.04 -24.97
N ALA A 138 13.98 24.61 -23.71
CA ALA A 138 13.84 25.51 -22.59
C ALA A 138 15.04 26.49 -22.47
N ALA A 139 16.26 26.00 -22.72
CA ALA A 139 17.46 26.84 -22.73
C ALA A 139 17.46 27.86 -23.86
N LEU A 140 16.98 27.47 -25.04
CA LEU A 140 16.82 28.39 -26.18
C LEU A 140 15.77 29.48 -25.90
N ASP A 141 14.72 29.16 -25.14
CA ASP A 141 13.72 30.11 -24.65
C ASP A 141 14.24 31.00 -23.49
N GLY A 142 15.52 30.87 -23.12
CA GLY A 142 16.18 31.68 -22.10
C GLY A 142 15.91 31.23 -20.67
N ALA A 143 15.38 30.01 -20.46
CA ALA A 143 15.18 29.46 -19.11
C ALA A 143 16.53 29.15 -18.45
N THR A 144 16.64 29.49 -17.16
CA THR A 144 17.76 29.02 -16.36
C THR A 144 17.63 27.51 -16.08
N PRO A 145 18.70 26.77 -15.77
CA PRO A 145 18.64 25.35 -15.45
C PRO A 145 17.59 25.01 -14.35
N TRP A 146 17.43 25.86 -13.35
CA TRP A 146 16.42 25.72 -12.32
C TRP A 146 14.98 25.91 -12.86
N GLN A 147 14.78 26.84 -13.77
CA GLN A 147 13.48 27.03 -14.42
C GLN A 147 13.15 25.86 -15.34
N ALA A 148 14.09 25.36 -16.13
CA ALA A 148 13.92 24.17 -16.95
C ALA A 148 13.56 22.95 -16.09
N PHE A 149 14.29 22.74 -14.98
CA PHE A 149 13.95 21.67 -14.03
C PHE A 149 12.53 21.83 -13.47
N ARG A 150 12.20 22.99 -12.90
CA ARG A 150 10.94 23.19 -12.17
C ARG A 150 9.71 23.23 -13.10
N LEU A 151 9.84 23.83 -14.27
CA LEU A 151 8.70 24.08 -15.17
C LEU A 151 8.53 23.00 -16.25
N VAL A 152 9.60 22.26 -16.58
CA VAL A 152 9.56 21.22 -17.61
C VAL A 152 9.78 19.83 -17.03
N LEU A 153 10.94 19.57 -16.43
CA LEU A 153 11.30 18.22 -15.99
C LEU A 153 10.47 17.73 -14.81
N LEU A 154 10.26 18.56 -13.79
CA LEU A 154 9.52 18.16 -12.58
C LEU A 154 8.06 17.80 -12.87
N PRO A 155 7.28 18.55 -13.65
CA PRO A 155 5.93 18.15 -14.05
C PRO A 155 5.90 16.84 -14.86
N LEU A 156 6.87 16.63 -15.76
CA LEU A 156 7.00 15.39 -16.53
C LEU A 156 7.35 14.18 -15.62
N SER A 157 7.99 14.44 -14.49
CA SER A 157 8.41 13.40 -13.54
C SER A 157 7.33 13.02 -12.51
N VAL A 158 6.18 13.69 -12.49
CA VAL A 158 5.10 13.38 -11.53
C VAL A 158 4.73 11.89 -11.51
N PRO A 159 4.66 11.16 -12.65
CA PRO A 159 4.35 9.73 -12.61
C PRO A 159 5.35 8.90 -11.80
N ILE A 160 6.65 9.10 -12.02
CA ILE A 160 7.68 8.35 -11.30
C ILE A 160 7.75 8.76 -9.82
N LEU A 161 7.53 10.05 -9.52
CA LEU A 161 7.45 10.52 -8.15
C LEU A 161 6.27 9.90 -7.40
N ALA A 162 5.13 9.71 -8.06
CA ALA A 162 3.98 8.99 -7.51
C ALA A 162 4.30 7.51 -7.24
N VAL A 163 5.04 6.83 -8.14
CA VAL A 163 5.51 5.44 -7.91
C VAL A 163 6.39 5.38 -6.68
N VAL A 164 7.41 6.23 -6.60
CA VAL A 164 8.36 6.27 -5.48
C VAL A 164 7.63 6.59 -4.17
N PHE A 165 6.68 7.52 -4.19
CA PHE A 165 5.86 7.85 -3.03
C PHE A 165 5.06 6.63 -2.53
N ILE A 166 4.36 5.91 -3.44
CA ILE A 166 3.58 4.73 -3.06
C ILE A 166 4.48 3.64 -2.48
N LEU A 167 5.60 3.32 -3.14
CA LEU A 167 6.53 2.29 -2.68
C LEU A 167 7.13 2.65 -1.32
N SER A 168 7.52 3.91 -1.12
CA SER A 168 8.03 4.40 0.16
C SER A 168 6.97 4.37 1.26
N PHE A 169 5.73 4.72 0.91
CA PHE A 169 4.60 4.68 1.85
C PHE A 169 4.31 3.25 2.29
N ILE A 170 4.27 2.28 1.35
CA ILE A 170 4.06 0.87 1.65
C ILE A 170 5.20 0.34 2.53
N ALA A 171 6.45 0.62 2.17
CA ALA A 171 7.61 0.19 2.94
C ALA A 171 7.57 0.73 4.39
N ALA A 172 7.20 2.01 4.57
CA ALA A 172 7.16 2.62 5.89
C ALA A 172 5.97 2.15 6.75
N ILE A 173 4.79 1.89 6.16
CA ILE A 173 3.61 1.44 6.92
C ILE A 173 3.72 -0.02 7.36
N THR A 174 4.49 -0.83 6.63
CA THR A 174 4.72 -2.26 6.93
C THR A 174 6.01 -2.51 7.71
N GLU A 175 6.77 -1.43 8.02
CA GLU A 175 8.04 -1.56 8.73
C GLU A 175 7.80 -1.99 10.19
N VAL A 176 8.47 -3.05 10.61
CA VAL A 176 8.38 -3.62 11.97
C VAL A 176 9.75 -3.66 12.67
N PRO A 177 10.83 -4.14 12.05
CA PRO A 177 12.11 -4.37 12.73
C PRO A 177 12.65 -3.15 13.47
N VAL A 178 12.73 -2.01 12.79
CA VAL A 178 13.28 -0.77 13.39
C VAL A 178 12.27 -0.14 14.33
N ALA A 179 10.99 -0.09 13.92
CA ALA A 179 9.93 0.49 14.74
C ALA A 179 9.76 -0.25 16.07
N SER A 180 9.86 -1.58 16.10
CA SER A 180 9.74 -2.38 17.34
C SER A 180 10.89 -2.15 18.32
N LEU A 181 12.08 -1.77 17.82
CA LEU A 181 13.23 -1.43 18.67
C LEU A 181 13.14 -0.02 19.25
N LEU A 182 12.61 0.93 18.48
CA LEU A 182 12.56 2.34 18.86
C LEU A 182 11.30 2.69 19.66
N LEU A 183 10.16 2.10 19.29
CA LEU A 183 8.87 2.37 19.92
C LEU A 183 8.67 1.38 21.08
N ARG A 184 8.74 1.86 22.30
CA ARG A 184 8.59 1.03 23.52
C ARG A 184 7.26 1.24 24.23
N ASP A 185 6.60 2.34 23.99
CA ASP A 185 5.30 2.66 24.56
C ASP A 185 4.18 2.19 23.62
N VAL A 186 3.20 1.45 24.14
CA VAL A 186 2.03 0.92 23.42
C VAL A 186 1.28 2.04 22.68
N ASN A 187 1.19 3.23 23.25
CA ASN A 187 0.53 4.38 22.63
C ASN A 187 1.32 4.96 21.44
N SER A 188 2.61 4.67 21.35
CA SER A 188 3.48 5.12 20.27
C SER A 188 3.60 4.13 19.12
N TYR A 189 3.12 2.91 19.28
CA TYR A 189 3.25 1.85 18.28
C TYR A 189 2.64 2.25 16.94
N THR A 190 3.29 1.81 15.86
CA THR A 190 2.65 1.70 14.55
C THR A 190 1.71 0.52 14.54
N LEU A 191 0.75 0.49 13.60
CA LEU A 191 -0.19 -0.63 13.53
C LEU A 191 0.53 -1.96 13.29
N ALA A 192 1.57 -1.98 12.43
CA ALA A 192 2.37 -3.17 12.14
C ALA A 192 3.07 -3.73 13.40
N VAL A 193 3.64 -2.88 14.25
CA VAL A 193 4.23 -3.28 15.53
C VAL A 193 3.14 -3.69 16.52
N GLY A 194 2.07 -2.93 16.61
CA GLY A 194 0.97 -3.18 17.54
C GLY A 194 0.25 -4.50 17.26
N MET A 195 0.08 -4.87 15.99
CA MET A 195 -0.55 -6.13 15.61
C MET A 195 0.17 -7.36 16.18
N GLN A 196 1.47 -7.29 16.46
CA GLN A 196 2.20 -8.40 17.09
C GLN A 196 1.70 -8.69 18.50
N GLN A 197 1.08 -7.73 19.19
CA GLN A 197 0.53 -7.93 20.53
C GLN A 197 -0.67 -8.91 20.54
N TYR A 198 -1.38 -9.03 19.42
CA TYR A 198 -2.48 -9.99 19.26
C TYR A 198 -1.99 -11.43 19.11
N LEU A 199 -0.72 -11.65 18.76
CA LEU A 199 -0.10 -12.95 18.53
C LEU A 199 0.67 -13.43 19.76
N ASN A 200 0.17 -13.17 20.98
CA ASN A 200 0.80 -13.66 22.19
C ASN A 200 0.57 -15.19 22.30
N PRO A 201 1.63 -16.02 22.48
CA PRO A 201 1.51 -17.47 22.60
C PRO A 201 0.55 -17.96 23.68
N GLN A 202 0.30 -17.14 24.70
CA GLN A 202 -0.60 -17.47 25.80
C GLN A 202 -2.08 -17.21 25.49
N ASN A 203 -2.35 -16.29 24.52
CA ASN A 203 -3.71 -15.95 24.13
C ASN A 203 -3.71 -15.32 22.73
N TYR A 204 -3.96 -16.12 21.70
CA TYR A 204 -4.06 -15.64 20.33
C TYR A 204 -5.43 -15.01 20.08
N LEU A 205 -5.45 -13.72 19.73
CA LEU A 205 -6.65 -12.96 19.39
C LEU A 205 -6.80 -12.85 17.85
N TRP A 206 -7.05 -13.97 17.19
CA TRP A 206 -7.06 -14.05 15.72
C TRP A 206 -8.12 -13.19 15.06
N GLY A 207 -9.31 -13.05 15.66
CA GLY A 207 -10.38 -12.21 15.14
C GLY A 207 -10.01 -10.73 15.19
N ASP A 208 -9.47 -10.26 16.31
CA ASP A 208 -9.03 -8.89 16.50
C ASP A 208 -7.82 -8.57 15.60
N PHE A 209 -6.86 -9.52 15.48
CA PHE A 209 -5.74 -9.43 14.55
C PHE A 209 -6.24 -9.28 13.11
N ALA A 210 -7.22 -10.10 12.70
CA ALA A 210 -7.78 -10.06 11.35
C ALA A 210 -8.48 -8.72 11.06
N ALA A 211 -9.25 -8.19 12.02
CA ALA A 211 -9.87 -6.87 11.89
C ALA A 211 -8.83 -5.76 11.73
N ALA A 212 -7.77 -5.76 12.56
CA ALA A 212 -6.66 -4.81 12.46
C ALA A 212 -5.91 -4.95 11.13
N ALA A 213 -5.72 -6.18 10.61
CA ALA A 213 -5.09 -6.43 9.31
C ALA A 213 -5.92 -5.84 8.15
N VAL A 214 -7.24 -6.00 8.14
CA VAL A 214 -8.11 -5.37 7.14
C VAL A 214 -8.04 -3.84 7.25
N MET A 215 -8.04 -3.28 8.47
CA MET A 215 -7.88 -1.84 8.67
C MET A 215 -6.54 -1.31 8.17
N SER A 216 -5.46 -2.09 8.25
CA SER A 216 -4.14 -1.69 7.76
C SER A 216 -4.08 -1.55 6.24
N ALA A 217 -4.92 -2.28 5.51
CA ALA A 217 -5.01 -2.19 4.06
C ALA A 217 -5.69 -0.90 3.56
N LEU A 218 -6.53 -0.27 4.38
CA LEU A 218 -7.29 0.93 3.99
C LEU A 218 -6.39 2.10 3.58
N PRO A 219 -5.40 2.57 4.38
CA PRO A 219 -4.56 3.69 4.00
C PRO A 219 -3.75 3.40 2.74
N ILE A 220 -3.25 2.18 2.55
CA ILE A 220 -2.52 1.77 1.34
C ILE A 220 -3.44 1.87 0.12
N THR A 221 -4.66 1.33 0.22
CA THR A 221 -5.65 1.37 -0.86
C THR A 221 -6.03 2.81 -1.21
N ILE A 222 -6.27 3.66 -0.21
CA ILE A 222 -6.60 5.07 -0.43
C ILE A 222 -5.46 5.79 -1.17
N VAL A 223 -4.21 5.64 -0.70
CA VAL A 223 -3.04 6.25 -1.32
C VAL A 223 -2.89 5.78 -2.77
N PHE A 224 -3.05 4.48 -3.03
CA PHE A 224 -2.99 3.93 -4.38
C PHE A 224 -4.08 4.51 -5.28
N LEU A 225 -5.35 4.54 -4.84
CA LEU A 225 -6.47 5.08 -5.62
C LEU A 225 -6.29 6.57 -5.94
N LEU A 226 -5.73 7.34 -5.02
CA LEU A 226 -5.42 8.74 -5.26
C LEU A 226 -4.28 8.93 -6.28
N ALA A 227 -3.28 8.08 -6.23
CA ALA A 227 -2.08 8.18 -7.07
C ALA A 227 -2.23 7.54 -8.45
N GLN A 228 -3.15 6.57 -8.65
CA GLN A 228 -3.32 5.82 -9.90
C GLN A 228 -3.49 6.71 -11.14
N ARG A 229 -4.15 7.86 -11.01
CA ARG A 229 -4.35 8.80 -12.13
C ARG A 229 -3.03 9.33 -12.71
N TRP A 230 -2.02 9.53 -11.87
CA TRP A 230 -0.69 9.96 -12.31
C TRP A 230 0.11 8.81 -12.94
N LEU A 231 -0.10 7.57 -12.46
CA LEU A 231 0.54 6.38 -13.01
C LEU A 231 0.09 6.10 -14.44
N VAL A 232 -1.22 6.16 -14.70
CA VAL A 232 -1.80 5.89 -16.03
C VAL A 232 -1.35 6.93 -17.06
N ASN A 233 -1.34 8.21 -16.69
CA ASN A 233 -0.93 9.29 -17.60
C ASN A 233 0.54 9.17 -18.03
N GLY A 234 1.42 8.65 -17.15
CA GLY A 234 2.83 8.43 -17.49
C GLY A 234 3.04 7.29 -18.51
N LEU A 235 2.23 6.22 -18.43
CA LEU A 235 2.32 5.09 -19.35
C LEU A 235 1.83 5.44 -20.76
N THR A 236 0.85 6.33 -20.88
CA THR A 236 0.32 6.76 -22.19
C THR A 236 1.22 7.78 -22.90
N ALA A 237 1.93 8.62 -22.15
CA ALA A 237 2.88 9.58 -22.74
C ALA A 237 4.14 8.89 -23.30
N GLY A 238 4.57 7.74 -22.76
CA GLY A 238 5.70 6.94 -23.26
C GLY A 238 5.35 5.95 -24.37
N GLY A 239 4.06 5.69 -24.61
CA GLY A 239 3.58 4.65 -25.55
C GLY A 239 3.39 5.12 -27.00
N VAL A 240 3.61 6.38 -27.32
CA VAL A 240 3.50 6.91 -28.69
C VAL A 240 4.90 7.05 -29.31
N LYS A 241 5.61 5.93 -29.38
CA LYS A 241 6.70 5.72 -30.35
C LYS A 241 6.29 4.53 -31.22
N GLY A 242 5.44 4.81 -32.19
CA GLY A 242 5.14 3.95 -33.32
C GLY A 242 5.57 4.66 -34.58
#